data_7fdbf015c7f446657c3845ba7f376687
#
_entry.id   7fdbf015c7f446657c3845ba7f376687
#
_cell.length_a   1.000
_cell.length_b   1.000
_cell.length_c   1.000
_cell.angle_alpha   90.00
_cell.angle_beta   90.00
_cell.angle_gamma   90.00
#
_symmetry.space_group_name_H-M   'P 1'
#
loop_
_entity.id
_entity.type
_entity.pdbx_description
1 polymer ?
#
loop_
_entity_poly.entity_id
_entity_poly.type
_entity_poly.pdbx_seq_one_letter_code
_entity_poly.pdbx_strand_id
1 'polypeptide(L)'
;MTKKTTFKSPVTKKDYVGNLEPRYAGIPTFMRTPLAETLEDVDIGLIGVPYDGGVTNRAGARHGPREVRNQSSLMRTIHHINRESPFDIANIADLGDVSFSEPFDHQAVNNDITDFFSLVKESGVIPLSVGGDHSITYPIFKGIANDGPIGMVHIDAHTDTWGEIWGSKFHHGSPFRLAVEDGLLDPKRTIQIGIRGAQNFMDGIDFSLDSGMRVVFMEEFFERGVKEVIKDALNTVGDGPTYISFDVDGLDPVFAPGTGTPEVGGITTIEAQTLLRGLKGLNLIGADVVEVAPPFDQTGNTALVGATMMYEILCLLTDRFK
;
A
#
# COMPACT_ATOMS: atom_id res chain seq x y z
N MET A 1 8.70 -20.08 -16.55
CA MET A 1 9.20 -19.56 -15.26
C MET A 1 10.61 -19.04 -15.46
N THR A 2 10.78 -17.77 -15.52
CA THR A 2 12.10 -17.12 -15.54
C THR A 2 12.79 -17.39 -14.21
N LYS A 3 13.94 -18.08 -14.24
CA LYS A 3 14.77 -18.34 -13.06
C LYS A 3 15.50 -17.05 -12.69
N LYS A 4 14.80 -16.09 -12.06
CA LYS A 4 15.45 -14.86 -11.61
C LYS A 4 16.19 -15.13 -10.30
N THR A 5 17.48 -14.82 -10.25
CA THR A 5 18.33 -14.94 -9.08
C THR A 5 17.91 -13.90 -8.05
N THR A 6 17.54 -14.34 -6.85
CA THR A 6 17.23 -13.43 -5.72
C THR A 6 18.52 -12.79 -5.20
N PHE A 7 19.56 -13.58 -5.01
CA PHE A 7 20.91 -13.11 -4.68
C PHE A 7 21.94 -14.19 -5.02
N LYS A 8 23.23 -13.81 -5.06
CA LYS A 8 24.34 -14.74 -5.27
C LYS A 8 25.09 -14.96 -3.96
N SER A 9 25.25 -16.22 -3.57
CA SER A 9 26.01 -16.56 -2.37
C SER A 9 27.49 -16.17 -2.52
N PRO A 10 28.05 -15.35 -1.62
CA PRO A 10 29.45 -14.95 -1.68
C PRO A 10 30.39 -16.15 -1.37
N VAL A 11 29.89 -17.19 -0.68
CA VAL A 11 30.65 -18.36 -0.29
C VAL A 11 30.65 -19.42 -1.39
N THR A 12 29.47 -19.87 -1.79
CA THR A 12 29.34 -20.99 -2.76
C THR A 12 29.37 -20.52 -4.20
N LYS A 13 29.26 -19.21 -4.45
CA LYS A 13 29.15 -18.59 -5.79
C LYS A 13 27.92 -19.05 -6.60
N LYS A 14 27.00 -19.79 -5.93
CA LYS A 14 25.75 -20.25 -6.56
C LYS A 14 24.69 -19.17 -6.50
N ASP A 15 23.87 -19.13 -7.54
CA ASP A 15 22.68 -18.30 -7.58
C ASP A 15 21.61 -18.88 -6.65
N TYR A 16 21.01 -18.01 -5.82
CA TYR A 16 19.87 -18.31 -5.00
C TYR A 16 18.61 -17.89 -5.73
N VAL A 17 17.81 -18.85 -6.14
CA VAL A 17 16.59 -18.62 -6.92
C VAL A 17 15.40 -18.86 -6.02
N GLY A 18 14.76 -17.77 -5.58
CA GLY A 18 13.76 -17.79 -4.50
C GLY A 18 12.58 -18.73 -4.71
N ASN A 19 12.15 -18.98 -5.95
CA ASN A 19 11.05 -19.89 -6.24
C ASN A 19 11.47 -21.38 -6.32
N LEU A 20 12.77 -21.69 -6.35
CA LEU A 20 13.32 -23.04 -6.36
C LEU A 20 13.85 -23.48 -4.99
N GLU A 21 14.15 -22.53 -4.11
CA GLU A 21 14.70 -22.81 -2.79
C GLU A 21 13.60 -22.99 -1.72
N PRO A 22 13.88 -23.63 -0.60
CA PRO A 22 12.95 -23.73 0.52
C PRO A 22 12.54 -22.32 1.00
N ARG A 23 11.24 -22.12 1.27
CA ARG A 23 10.68 -20.81 1.64
C ARG A 23 11.23 -20.23 2.94
N TYR A 24 11.75 -21.07 3.81
CA TYR A 24 12.35 -20.69 5.08
C TYR A 24 13.82 -20.29 4.98
N ALA A 25 14.40 -20.35 3.78
CA ALA A 25 15.83 -20.13 3.58
C ALA A 25 16.10 -18.87 2.75
N GLY A 26 17.26 -18.28 2.96
CA GLY A 26 17.75 -17.11 2.22
C GLY A 26 17.51 -15.77 2.93
N ILE A 27 17.88 -14.70 2.25
CA ILE A 27 17.59 -13.32 2.67
C ILE A 27 16.16 -13.02 2.24
N PRO A 28 15.26 -12.60 3.15
CA PRO A 28 13.88 -12.30 2.79
C PRO A 28 13.80 -11.03 1.95
N THR A 29 13.26 -11.16 0.75
CA THR A 29 12.78 -10.07 -0.10
C THR A 29 11.27 -10.21 -0.26
N PHE A 30 10.56 -9.15 -0.69
CA PHE A 30 9.12 -9.23 -0.95
C PHE A 30 8.85 -10.34 -1.98
N MET A 31 8.02 -11.32 -1.60
CA MET A 31 7.64 -12.47 -2.44
C MET A 31 8.82 -13.24 -3.04
N ARG A 32 10.00 -13.13 -2.42
CA ARG A 32 11.27 -13.75 -2.85
C ARG A 32 11.72 -13.30 -4.26
N THR A 33 11.34 -12.07 -4.64
CA THR A 33 11.80 -11.43 -5.86
C THR A 33 13.30 -11.09 -5.78
N PRO A 34 13.98 -10.85 -6.90
CA PRO A 34 15.33 -10.31 -6.89
C PRO A 34 15.43 -9.02 -6.07
N LEU A 35 16.49 -8.84 -5.30
CA LEU A 35 16.88 -7.54 -4.78
C LEU A 35 17.55 -6.78 -5.93
N ALA A 36 17.02 -5.62 -6.29
CA ALA A 36 17.54 -4.83 -7.38
C ALA A 36 18.87 -4.15 -7.00
N GLU A 37 19.82 -4.17 -7.89
CA GLU A 37 21.06 -3.39 -7.79
C GLU A 37 20.94 -2.06 -8.56
N THR A 38 20.08 -2.02 -9.57
CA THR A 38 19.77 -0.85 -10.41
C THR A 38 18.27 -0.83 -10.73
N LEU A 39 17.77 0.28 -11.24
CA LEU A 39 16.38 0.40 -11.73
C LEU A 39 16.22 -0.02 -13.20
N GLU A 40 17.33 -0.35 -13.89
CA GLU A 40 17.29 -0.84 -15.26
C GLU A 40 16.51 -2.14 -15.35
N ASP A 41 15.68 -2.27 -16.36
CA ASP A 41 14.83 -3.44 -16.62
C ASP A 41 13.87 -3.81 -15.47
N VAL A 42 13.54 -2.89 -14.56
CA VAL A 42 12.50 -3.06 -13.54
C VAL A 42 11.22 -2.38 -14.01
N ASP A 43 10.13 -3.15 -14.12
CA ASP A 43 8.81 -2.63 -14.46
C ASP A 43 8.03 -2.20 -13.21
N ILE A 44 8.10 -3.03 -12.15
CA ILE A 44 7.42 -2.78 -10.87
C ILE A 44 8.41 -2.95 -9.73
N GLY A 45 8.56 -1.91 -8.93
CA GLY A 45 9.42 -1.89 -7.74
C GLY A 45 8.65 -2.15 -6.45
N LEU A 46 9.03 -3.18 -5.70
CA LEU A 46 8.51 -3.45 -4.36
C LEU A 46 9.38 -2.71 -3.34
N ILE A 47 8.78 -1.83 -2.53
CA ILE A 47 9.52 -0.84 -1.74
C ILE A 47 9.07 -0.90 -0.28
N GLY A 48 9.99 -0.90 0.67
CA GLY A 48 9.67 -0.69 2.08
C GLY A 48 9.80 0.79 2.47
N VAL A 49 8.85 1.29 3.28
CA VAL A 49 8.91 2.64 3.86
C VAL A 49 8.77 2.54 5.38
N PRO A 50 9.86 2.22 6.11
CA PRO A 50 9.83 1.84 7.53
C PRO A 50 9.75 3.06 8.46
N TYR A 51 8.68 3.85 8.37
CA TYR A 51 8.44 5.04 9.17
C TYR A 51 7.10 4.97 9.91
N ASP A 52 7.05 5.39 11.18
CA ASP A 52 5.84 5.50 11.97
C ASP A 52 5.88 6.66 12.98
N GLY A 53 6.55 7.74 12.60
CA GLY A 53 6.59 8.97 13.38
C GLY A 53 5.30 9.78 13.35
N GLY A 54 4.36 9.47 12.45
CA GLY A 54 3.06 10.11 12.35
C GLY A 54 1.95 9.46 13.18
N VAL A 55 2.24 8.38 13.90
CA VAL A 55 1.24 7.60 14.67
C VAL A 55 0.72 8.38 15.88
N THR A 56 -0.59 8.37 16.07
CA THR A 56 -1.26 9.07 17.17
C THR A 56 -1.42 8.23 18.44
N ASN A 57 -1.31 6.90 18.35
CA ASN A 57 -1.53 6.00 19.50
C ASN A 57 -0.47 4.90 19.58
N ARG A 58 -0.61 3.80 18.83
CA ARG A 58 0.20 2.59 18.99
C ARG A 58 1.28 2.51 17.90
N ALA A 59 2.51 2.92 18.21
CA ALA A 59 3.64 2.83 17.30
C ALA A 59 4.07 1.35 17.06
N GLY A 60 4.63 1.08 15.89
CA GLY A 60 5.13 -0.25 15.51
C GLY A 60 5.06 -0.53 14.00
N ALA A 61 4.38 0.31 13.24
CA ALA A 61 4.24 0.14 11.80
C ALA A 61 5.58 0.27 11.05
N ARG A 62 6.61 0.93 11.61
CA ARG A 62 7.98 0.95 11.05
C ARG A 62 8.59 -0.45 10.87
N HIS A 63 8.09 -1.46 11.55
CA HIS A 63 8.51 -2.85 11.42
C HIS A 63 7.72 -3.62 10.36
N GLY A 64 6.64 -3.02 9.82
CA GLY A 64 5.75 -3.61 8.83
C GLY A 64 6.47 -4.12 7.58
N PRO A 65 7.30 -3.31 6.90
CA PRO A 65 7.97 -3.74 5.67
C PRO A 65 8.80 -5.01 5.86
N ARG A 66 9.55 -5.11 6.97
CA ARG A 66 10.37 -6.28 7.29
C ARG A 66 9.51 -7.52 7.50
N GLU A 67 8.41 -7.40 8.27
CA GLU A 67 7.57 -8.55 8.58
C GLU A 67 6.74 -8.98 7.36
N VAL A 68 6.27 -8.05 6.54
CA VAL A 68 5.62 -8.37 5.27
C VAL A 68 6.57 -9.10 4.32
N ARG A 69 7.87 -8.74 4.26
CA ARG A 69 8.88 -9.53 3.53
C ARG A 69 8.94 -10.96 4.05
N ASN A 70 8.99 -11.17 5.37
CA ASN A 70 9.02 -12.49 5.98
C ASN A 70 7.79 -13.30 5.58
N GLN A 71 6.59 -12.77 5.79
CA GLN A 71 5.32 -13.45 5.52
C GLN A 71 5.07 -13.65 4.03
N SER A 72 5.50 -12.72 3.17
CA SER A 72 5.38 -12.83 1.71
C SER A 72 6.19 -14.00 1.12
N SER A 73 7.09 -14.60 1.89
CA SER A 73 7.78 -15.84 1.50
C SER A 73 6.81 -17.01 1.25
N LEU A 74 5.61 -16.94 1.84
CA LEU A 74 4.54 -17.91 1.65
C LEU A 74 3.81 -17.75 0.30
N MET A 75 3.93 -16.58 -0.36
CA MET A 75 3.25 -16.34 -1.64
C MET A 75 3.73 -17.29 -2.72
N ARG A 76 2.80 -17.75 -3.54
CA ARG A 76 3.04 -18.58 -4.72
C ARG A 76 2.95 -17.70 -5.97
N THR A 77 3.62 -18.12 -7.03
CA THR A 77 3.78 -17.29 -8.22
C THR A 77 2.51 -17.20 -9.08
N ILE A 78 1.64 -18.22 -9.06
CA ILE A 78 0.45 -18.28 -9.93
C ILE A 78 -0.79 -17.93 -9.13
N HIS A 79 -1.53 -16.95 -9.57
CA HIS A 79 -2.82 -16.58 -9.00
C HIS A 79 -3.89 -17.62 -9.37
N HIS A 80 -4.62 -18.16 -8.37
CA HIS A 80 -5.47 -19.33 -8.55
C HIS A 80 -6.75 -19.08 -9.38
N ILE A 81 -7.21 -17.83 -9.49
CA ILE A 81 -8.42 -17.47 -10.25
C ILE A 81 -8.08 -17.22 -11.72
N ASN A 82 -7.20 -16.25 -12.00
CA ASN A 82 -6.84 -15.89 -13.38
C ASN A 82 -5.78 -16.81 -13.99
N ARG A 83 -5.13 -17.66 -13.17
CA ARG A 83 -4.10 -18.64 -13.56
C ARG A 83 -2.86 -18.01 -14.22
N GLU A 84 -2.61 -16.75 -13.93
CA GLU A 84 -1.46 -15.98 -14.40
C GLU A 84 -0.45 -15.78 -13.28
N SER A 85 0.80 -15.59 -13.67
CA SER A 85 1.89 -15.23 -12.77
C SER A 85 2.31 -13.79 -13.04
N PRO A 86 2.16 -12.83 -12.12
CA PRO A 86 2.64 -11.48 -12.31
C PRO A 86 4.15 -11.44 -12.63
N PHE A 87 4.91 -12.39 -12.10
CA PHE A 87 6.37 -12.49 -12.31
C PHE A 87 6.77 -13.01 -13.70
N ASP A 88 5.83 -13.56 -14.47
CA ASP A 88 6.04 -13.94 -15.86
C ASP A 88 5.58 -12.83 -16.85
N ILE A 89 4.81 -11.85 -16.35
CA ILE A 89 4.26 -10.75 -17.15
C ILE A 89 5.17 -9.52 -17.08
N ALA A 90 5.70 -9.18 -15.89
CA ALA A 90 6.52 -7.99 -15.67
C ALA A 90 7.82 -8.32 -14.93
N ASN A 91 8.80 -7.45 -15.08
CA ASN A 91 10.05 -7.51 -14.32
C ASN A 91 9.86 -6.85 -12.96
N ILE A 92 9.70 -7.68 -11.93
CA ILE A 92 9.41 -7.26 -10.57
C ILE A 92 10.63 -7.46 -9.69
N ALA A 93 11.02 -6.46 -8.92
CA ALA A 93 12.15 -6.53 -8.00
C ALA A 93 11.85 -5.82 -6.67
N ASP A 94 12.47 -6.29 -5.60
CA ASP A 94 12.52 -5.58 -4.31
C ASP A 94 13.60 -4.49 -4.41
N LEU A 95 13.21 -3.23 -4.22
CA LEU A 95 14.12 -2.08 -4.28
C LEU A 95 14.74 -1.74 -2.92
N GLY A 96 14.47 -2.54 -1.91
CA GLY A 96 14.91 -2.25 -0.53
C GLY A 96 13.96 -1.30 0.19
N ASP A 97 14.51 -0.59 1.16
CA ASP A 97 13.78 0.37 1.99
C ASP A 97 14.24 1.79 1.71
N VAL A 98 13.32 2.76 1.83
CA VAL A 98 13.67 4.18 1.86
C VAL A 98 14.60 4.44 3.05
N SER A 99 15.73 5.09 2.81
CA SER A 99 16.67 5.52 3.85
C SER A 99 16.32 6.93 4.33
N PHE A 100 16.37 7.13 5.64
CA PHE A 100 16.08 8.43 6.25
C PHE A 100 17.36 9.11 6.72
N SER A 101 17.56 10.35 6.29
CA SER A 101 18.71 11.19 6.69
C SER A 101 18.58 11.63 8.15
N GLU A 102 17.38 12.07 8.55
CA GLU A 102 17.07 12.52 9.90
C GLU A 102 15.73 11.89 10.36
N PRO A 103 15.74 10.63 10.86
CA PRO A 103 14.51 9.84 11.10
C PRO A 103 13.60 10.40 12.21
N PHE A 104 14.05 11.40 12.97
CA PHE A 104 13.25 12.08 14.00
C PHE A 104 12.73 13.45 13.55
N ASP A 105 13.06 13.89 12.34
CA ASP A 105 12.52 15.09 11.72
C ASP A 105 11.51 14.73 10.64
N HIS A 106 10.23 15.04 10.89
CA HIS A 106 9.14 14.73 9.96
C HIS A 106 9.33 15.35 8.57
N GLN A 107 9.89 16.59 8.51
CA GLN A 107 10.08 17.24 7.22
C GLN A 107 11.22 16.59 6.44
N ALA A 108 12.32 16.22 7.10
CA ALA A 108 13.41 15.50 6.47
C ALA A 108 12.95 14.14 5.95
N VAL A 109 12.20 13.36 6.75
CA VAL A 109 11.61 12.09 6.31
C VAL A 109 10.68 12.27 5.10
N ASN A 110 9.81 13.28 5.11
CA ASN A 110 8.95 13.59 3.96
C ASN A 110 9.76 13.90 2.70
N ASN A 111 10.86 14.65 2.84
CA ASN A 111 11.73 14.94 1.72
C ASN A 111 12.43 13.68 1.19
N ASP A 112 13.00 12.86 2.08
CA ASP A 112 13.66 11.61 1.71
C ASP A 112 12.72 10.65 0.95
N ILE A 113 11.46 10.52 1.40
CA ILE A 113 10.44 9.72 0.71
C ILE A 113 10.11 10.35 -0.64
N THR A 114 9.87 11.65 -0.70
CA THR A 114 9.55 12.36 -1.96
C THR A 114 10.65 12.17 -2.99
N ASP A 115 11.91 12.38 -2.60
CA ASP A 115 13.06 12.26 -3.49
C ASP A 115 13.22 10.82 -4.01
N PHE A 116 13.07 9.83 -3.12
CA PHE A 116 13.14 8.42 -3.50
C PHE A 116 12.07 8.07 -4.55
N PHE A 117 10.80 8.43 -4.31
CA PHE A 117 9.71 8.11 -5.24
C PHE A 117 9.76 8.93 -6.53
N SER A 118 10.34 10.15 -6.50
CA SER A 118 10.61 10.92 -7.72
C SER A 118 11.60 10.18 -8.64
N LEU A 119 12.70 9.65 -8.07
CA LEU A 119 13.67 8.85 -8.84
C LEU A 119 13.06 7.55 -9.40
N VAL A 120 12.20 6.88 -8.61
CA VAL A 120 11.47 5.68 -9.07
C VAL A 120 10.58 6.03 -10.26
N LYS A 121 9.80 7.11 -10.18
CA LYS A 121 8.96 7.58 -11.27
C LYS A 121 9.74 7.99 -12.51
N GLU A 122 10.82 8.76 -12.35
CA GLU A 122 11.69 9.21 -13.45
C GLU A 122 12.30 8.04 -14.22
N SER A 123 12.55 6.92 -13.52
CA SER A 123 13.04 5.68 -14.12
C SER A 123 11.95 4.87 -14.84
N GLY A 124 10.70 5.31 -14.82
CA GLY A 124 9.56 4.60 -15.41
C GLY A 124 9.06 3.40 -14.63
N VAL A 125 9.56 3.18 -13.40
CA VAL A 125 9.18 2.07 -12.53
C VAL A 125 7.88 2.40 -11.81
N ILE A 126 6.96 1.43 -11.74
CA ILE A 126 5.72 1.57 -10.97
C ILE A 126 5.98 1.14 -9.53
N PRO A 127 5.75 2.01 -8.52
CA PRO A 127 5.95 1.65 -7.12
C PRO A 127 4.78 0.83 -6.57
N LEU A 128 5.10 -0.21 -5.81
CA LEU A 128 4.21 -0.90 -4.88
C LEU A 128 4.90 -0.95 -3.53
N SER A 129 4.47 -0.11 -2.60
CA SER A 129 5.12 0.06 -1.31
C SER A 129 4.42 -0.68 -0.18
N VAL A 130 5.22 -1.01 0.84
CA VAL A 130 4.72 -1.43 2.15
C VAL A 130 5.16 -0.39 3.16
N GLY A 131 4.21 0.27 3.80
CA GLY A 131 4.47 1.23 4.84
C GLY A 131 4.84 0.58 6.16
N GLY A 132 5.23 1.35 6.97
CA GLY A 132 5.00 2.31 7.97
C GLY A 132 3.55 2.72 8.21
N ASP A 133 3.42 3.82 8.90
CA ASP A 133 2.13 4.45 9.13
C ASP A 133 1.63 5.15 7.84
N HIS A 134 0.34 5.53 7.83
CA HIS A 134 -0.28 6.09 6.62
C HIS A 134 0.24 7.48 6.22
N SER A 135 0.96 8.19 7.09
CA SER A 135 1.54 9.51 6.77
C SER A 135 2.52 9.47 5.59
N ILE A 136 3.09 8.30 5.29
CA ILE A 136 4.05 8.11 4.18
C ILE A 136 3.43 8.35 2.80
N THR A 137 2.11 8.19 2.65
CA THR A 137 1.44 8.26 1.34
C THR A 137 1.44 9.68 0.78
N TYR A 138 1.37 10.71 1.63
CA TYR A 138 1.49 12.09 1.16
C TYR A 138 2.82 12.40 0.47
N PRO A 139 4.01 12.14 1.06
CA PRO A 139 5.27 12.36 0.36
C PRO A 139 5.48 11.41 -0.83
N ILE A 140 4.88 10.20 -0.84
CA ILE A 140 4.84 9.36 -2.04
C ILE A 140 4.12 10.09 -3.17
N PHE A 141 2.94 10.68 -2.91
CA PHE A 141 2.20 11.46 -3.92
C PHE A 141 3.00 12.65 -4.43
N LYS A 142 3.74 13.34 -3.56
CA LYS A 142 4.66 14.41 -3.99
C LYS A 142 5.71 13.92 -5.00
N GLY A 143 6.19 12.70 -4.83
CA GLY A 143 7.15 12.08 -5.75
C GLY A 143 6.54 11.62 -7.07
N ILE A 144 5.29 11.16 -7.09
CA ILE A 144 4.72 10.49 -8.28
C ILE A 144 3.63 11.28 -9.01
N ALA A 145 2.98 12.28 -8.38
CA ALA A 145 1.86 13.02 -8.96
C ALA A 145 2.28 14.31 -9.69
N ASN A 146 3.49 14.34 -10.27
CA ASN A 146 4.05 15.55 -10.90
C ASN A 146 3.36 15.96 -12.21
N ASP A 147 2.60 15.06 -12.85
CA ASP A 147 1.91 15.30 -14.12
C ASP A 147 0.48 15.82 -13.93
N GLY A 148 0.06 16.02 -12.69
CA GLY A 148 -1.27 16.52 -12.29
C GLY A 148 -1.92 15.62 -11.23
N PRO A 149 -3.08 16.06 -10.70
CA PRO A 149 -3.75 15.36 -9.63
C PRO A 149 -4.18 13.94 -10.05
N ILE A 150 -3.97 12.98 -9.17
CA ILE A 150 -4.30 11.57 -9.38
C ILE A 150 -5.64 11.23 -8.73
N GLY A 151 -6.32 10.18 -9.21
CA GLY A 151 -7.43 9.55 -8.53
C GLY A 151 -6.96 8.54 -7.48
N MET A 152 -7.84 8.13 -6.55
CA MET A 152 -7.48 7.16 -5.52
C MET A 152 -8.64 6.23 -5.17
N VAL A 153 -8.30 4.94 -5.02
CA VAL A 153 -9.12 3.99 -4.26
C VAL A 153 -8.45 3.80 -2.90
N HIS A 154 -9.09 4.27 -1.86
CA HIS A 154 -8.64 4.19 -0.47
C HIS A 154 -9.50 3.18 0.28
N ILE A 155 -8.86 2.18 0.88
CA ILE A 155 -9.50 1.13 1.69
C ILE A 155 -8.95 1.27 3.10
N ASP A 156 -9.84 1.61 4.07
CA ASP A 156 -9.41 2.04 5.40
C ASP A 156 -10.62 2.09 6.36
N ALA A 157 -10.40 2.05 7.65
CA ALA A 157 -11.41 2.40 8.65
C ALA A 157 -11.60 3.92 8.78
N HIS A 158 -10.57 4.70 8.43
CA HIS A 158 -10.48 6.14 8.62
C HIS A 158 -10.46 6.89 7.29
N THR A 159 -10.80 8.18 7.31
CA THR A 159 -10.73 9.00 6.10
C THR A 159 -9.33 9.54 5.83
N ASP A 160 -8.51 9.64 6.85
CA ASP A 160 -7.15 10.20 6.81
C ASP A 160 -7.05 11.58 6.15
N THR A 161 -8.08 12.36 6.44
CA THR A 161 -8.28 13.74 5.99
C THR A 161 -8.44 14.71 7.17
N TRP A 162 -7.93 14.35 8.35
CA TRP A 162 -7.96 15.23 9.52
C TRP A 162 -7.02 16.42 9.34
N GLY A 163 -7.38 17.54 9.98
CA GLY A 163 -6.54 18.73 10.05
C GLY A 163 -5.37 18.59 11.02
N GLU A 164 -4.86 19.72 11.47
CA GLU A 164 -3.74 19.74 12.43
C GLU A 164 -4.13 19.11 13.77
N ILE A 165 -3.28 18.21 14.27
CA ILE A 165 -3.40 17.56 15.58
C ILE A 165 -2.12 17.82 16.37
N TRP A 166 -2.25 18.29 17.61
CA TRP A 166 -1.12 18.58 18.54
C TRP A 166 -0.03 19.48 17.93
N GLY A 167 -0.41 20.42 17.06
CA GLY A 167 0.51 21.36 16.43
C GLY A 167 1.25 20.77 15.21
N SER A 168 0.86 19.61 14.72
CA SER A 168 1.44 19.01 13.51
C SER A 168 0.35 18.73 12.45
N LYS A 169 0.68 19.04 11.20
CA LYS A 169 -0.08 18.61 10.03
C LYS A 169 0.36 17.23 9.52
N PHE A 170 1.55 16.77 9.92
CA PHE A 170 2.13 15.51 9.47
C PHE A 170 1.84 14.41 10.49
N HIS A 171 0.76 13.70 10.30
CA HIS A 171 0.37 12.51 11.07
C HIS A 171 -0.41 11.53 10.18
N HIS A 172 -0.55 10.29 10.63
CA HIS A 172 -1.14 9.24 9.81
C HIS A 172 -2.60 9.49 9.42
N GLY A 173 -3.35 10.30 10.18
CA GLY A 173 -4.72 10.66 9.87
C GLY A 173 -4.87 11.89 8.93
N SER A 174 -3.81 12.37 8.26
CA SER A 174 -3.87 13.61 7.47
C SER A 174 -3.34 13.54 6.02
N PRO A 175 -2.76 12.44 5.53
CA PRO A 175 -2.04 12.44 4.25
C PRO A 175 -2.92 12.90 3.08
N PHE A 176 -4.18 12.52 3.05
CA PHE A 176 -5.06 12.83 1.92
C PHE A 176 -5.61 14.25 1.95
N ARG A 177 -5.75 14.85 3.14
CA ARG A 177 -6.03 16.29 3.24
C ARG A 177 -4.88 17.09 2.65
N LEU A 178 -3.65 16.81 3.06
CA LEU A 178 -2.46 17.48 2.53
C LEU A 178 -2.33 17.27 1.02
N ALA A 179 -2.60 16.07 0.52
CA ALA A 179 -2.54 15.76 -0.90
C ALA A 179 -3.58 16.55 -1.72
N VAL A 180 -4.79 16.75 -1.19
CA VAL A 180 -5.81 17.60 -1.84
C VAL A 180 -5.43 19.07 -1.78
N GLU A 181 -5.00 19.57 -0.61
CA GLU A 181 -4.60 20.97 -0.43
C GLU A 181 -3.43 21.36 -1.34
N ASP A 182 -2.50 20.44 -1.60
CA ASP A 182 -1.36 20.63 -2.50
C ASP A 182 -1.68 20.33 -3.98
N GLY A 183 -2.91 19.93 -4.30
CA GLY A 183 -3.34 19.64 -5.68
C GLY A 183 -2.74 18.36 -6.27
N LEU A 184 -2.29 17.42 -5.44
CA LEU A 184 -1.74 16.12 -5.84
C LEU A 184 -2.84 15.07 -6.02
N LEU A 185 -3.92 15.16 -5.24
CA LEU A 185 -5.06 14.26 -5.24
C LEU A 185 -6.31 14.97 -5.74
N ASP A 186 -7.01 14.38 -6.71
CA ASP A 186 -8.32 14.85 -7.15
C ASP A 186 -9.42 14.24 -6.25
N PRO A 187 -10.05 15.05 -5.37
CA PRO A 187 -11.07 14.53 -4.47
C PRO A 187 -12.30 13.98 -5.20
N LYS A 188 -12.64 14.51 -6.40
CA LYS A 188 -13.77 14.02 -7.19
C LYS A 188 -13.49 12.68 -7.88
N ARG A 189 -12.22 12.28 -7.94
CA ARG A 189 -11.77 10.98 -8.43
C ARG A 189 -11.21 10.11 -7.29
N THR A 190 -11.67 10.37 -6.06
CA THR A 190 -11.26 9.64 -4.85
C THR A 190 -12.49 8.96 -4.23
N ILE A 191 -12.34 7.67 -3.95
CA ILE A 191 -13.30 6.88 -3.18
C ILE A 191 -12.62 6.31 -1.94
N GLN A 192 -13.26 6.46 -0.78
CA GLN A 192 -12.83 5.94 0.52
C GLN A 192 -13.82 4.85 0.96
N ILE A 193 -13.32 3.64 1.23
CA ILE A 193 -14.14 2.44 1.43
C ILE A 193 -13.79 1.81 2.78
N GLY A 194 -14.81 1.58 3.62
CA GLY A 194 -14.64 0.90 4.91
C GLY A 194 -14.74 1.82 6.12
N ILE A 195 -15.05 3.10 5.89
CA ILE A 195 -15.04 4.15 6.90
C ILE A 195 -16.05 3.84 8.01
N ARG A 196 -15.58 3.90 9.27
CA ARG A 196 -16.36 3.53 10.45
C ARG A 196 -15.75 4.06 11.75
N GLY A 197 -16.28 3.61 12.87
CA GLY A 197 -15.77 3.93 14.20
C GLY A 197 -16.23 5.28 14.77
N ALA A 198 -16.00 5.46 16.08
CA ALA A 198 -16.34 6.69 16.77
C ALA A 198 -15.32 7.79 16.47
N GLN A 199 -15.80 9.02 16.27
CA GLN A 199 -14.97 10.17 15.93
C GLN A 199 -14.81 11.10 17.14
N ASN A 200 -13.60 11.64 17.33
CA ASN A 200 -13.38 12.74 18.27
C ASN A 200 -13.91 14.07 17.69
N PHE A 201 -13.76 14.26 16.39
CA PHE A 201 -14.20 15.41 15.63
C PHE A 201 -14.65 14.94 14.24
N MET A 202 -15.65 15.61 13.66
CA MET A 202 -16.13 15.30 12.31
C MET A 202 -15.27 15.90 11.20
N ASP A 203 -14.28 16.73 11.52
CA ASP A 203 -13.45 17.48 10.58
C ASP A 203 -12.91 16.64 9.41
N GLY A 204 -12.44 15.44 9.66
CA GLY A 204 -11.92 14.56 8.60
C GLY A 204 -13.02 14.09 7.66
N ILE A 205 -14.13 13.57 8.20
CA ILE A 205 -15.27 13.12 7.40
C ILE A 205 -15.89 14.29 6.63
N ASP A 206 -16.11 15.43 7.30
CA ASP A 206 -16.67 16.62 6.68
C ASP A 206 -15.76 17.12 5.54
N PHE A 207 -14.44 17.16 5.75
CA PHE A 207 -13.49 17.52 4.69
C PHE A 207 -13.60 16.59 3.47
N SER A 208 -13.66 15.28 3.68
CA SER A 208 -13.80 14.31 2.59
C SER A 208 -15.08 14.56 1.78
N LEU A 209 -16.21 14.73 2.47
CA LEU A 209 -17.51 14.96 1.83
C LEU A 209 -17.56 16.32 1.13
N ASP A 210 -17.11 17.39 1.79
CA ASP A 210 -17.15 18.76 1.26
C ASP A 210 -16.21 18.96 0.07
N SER A 211 -15.06 18.26 0.04
CA SER A 211 -14.15 18.29 -1.10
C SER A 211 -14.68 17.50 -2.31
N GLY A 212 -15.67 16.65 -2.10
CA GLY A 212 -16.32 15.87 -3.15
C GLY A 212 -15.83 14.43 -3.28
N MET A 213 -15.14 13.90 -2.29
CA MET A 213 -14.78 12.47 -2.23
C MET A 213 -16.03 11.60 -2.07
N ARG A 214 -16.02 10.42 -2.66
CA ARG A 214 -17.00 9.38 -2.41
C ARG A 214 -16.61 8.61 -1.15
N VAL A 215 -17.32 8.80 -0.05
CA VAL A 215 -17.12 8.06 1.19
C VAL A 215 -18.14 6.94 1.29
N VAL A 216 -17.67 5.69 1.41
CA VAL A 216 -18.47 4.47 1.60
C VAL A 216 -18.29 4.01 3.04
N PHE A 217 -19.27 4.28 3.88
CA PHE A 217 -19.32 3.79 5.24
C PHE A 217 -19.57 2.29 5.28
N MET A 218 -19.15 1.60 6.35
CA MET A 218 -19.31 0.15 6.46
C MET A 218 -20.77 -0.31 6.43
N GLU A 219 -21.69 0.49 6.95
CA GLU A 219 -23.14 0.21 6.90
C GLU A 219 -23.61 0.15 5.44
N GLU A 220 -23.20 1.11 4.61
CA GLU A 220 -23.49 1.13 3.18
C GLU A 220 -22.81 -0.03 2.45
N PHE A 221 -21.52 -0.30 2.79
CA PHE A 221 -20.78 -1.43 2.21
C PHE A 221 -21.51 -2.75 2.48
N PHE A 222 -21.96 -2.96 3.71
CA PHE A 222 -22.68 -4.18 4.11
C PHE A 222 -24.05 -4.30 3.40
N GLU A 223 -24.81 -3.20 3.31
CA GLU A 223 -26.14 -3.19 2.69
C GLU A 223 -26.06 -3.45 1.18
N ARG A 224 -25.14 -2.82 0.48
CA ARG A 224 -25.01 -2.88 -0.99
C ARG A 224 -24.16 -4.04 -1.47
N GLY A 225 -23.23 -4.50 -0.64
CA GLY A 225 -22.28 -5.56 -0.95
C GLY A 225 -21.14 -5.13 -1.87
N VAL A 226 -20.03 -5.89 -1.80
CA VAL A 226 -18.77 -5.57 -2.45
C VAL A 226 -18.87 -5.30 -3.96
N LYS A 227 -19.80 -5.97 -4.67
CA LYS A 227 -19.94 -5.82 -6.13
C LYS A 227 -20.44 -4.43 -6.54
N GLU A 228 -21.36 -3.84 -5.78
CA GLU A 228 -21.86 -2.50 -6.07
C GLU A 228 -20.81 -1.44 -5.68
N VAL A 229 -20.06 -1.66 -4.59
CA VAL A 229 -18.94 -0.78 -4.20
C VAL A 229 -17.82 -0.80 -5.24
N ILE A 230 -17.52 -1.95 -5.85
CA ILE A 230 -16.58 -2.03 -6.99
C ILE A 230 -17.04 -1.13 -8.15
N LYS A 231 -18.32 -1.15 -8.51
CA LYS A 231 -18.85 -0.28 -9.58
C LYS A 231 -18.71 1.20 -9.22
N ASP A 232 -19.01 1.55 -7.98
CA ASP A 232 -18.80 2.93 -7.48
C ASP A 232 -17.32 3.32 -7.59
N ALA A 233 -16.41 2.45 -7.20
CA ALA A 233 -14.98 2.72 -7.28
C ALA A 233 -14.52 2.97 -8.73
N LEU A 234 -14.88 2.08 -9.65
CA LEU A 234 -14.54 2.24 -11.07
C LEU A 234 -15.14 3.53 -11.67
N ASN A 235 -16.40 3.85 -11.33
CA ASN A 235 -17.06 5.06 -11.82
C ASN A 235 -16.46 6.34 -11.24
N THR A 236 -16.06 6.33 -9.96
CA THR A 236 -15.50 7.49 -9.28
C THR A 236 -14.11 7.84 -9.81
N VAL A 237 -13.21 6.86 -9.92
CA VAL A 237 -11.83 7.13 -10.34
C VAL A 237 -11.70 7.32 -11.85
N GLY A 238 -12.60 6.69 -12.66
CA GLY A 238 -12.58 6.78 -14.12
C GLY A 238 -11.27 6.25 -14.73
N ASP A 239 -10.95 6.73 -15.94
CA ASP A 239 -9.82 6.21 -16.75
C ASP A 239 -8.47 6.89 -16.49
N GLY A 240 -8.43 7.93 -15.65
CA GLY A 240 -7.21 8.69 -15.39
C GLY A 240 -6.23 7.96 -14.45
N PRO A 241 -5.02 8.53 -14.27
CA PRO A 241 -4.03 7.99 -13.34
C PRO A 241 -4.64 7.78 -11.95
N THR A 242 -4.47 6.59 -11.39
CA THR A 242 -5.11 6.19 -10.13
C THR A 242 -4.11 5.47 -9.24
N TYR A 243 -4.19 5.71 -7.94
CA TYR A 243 -3.43 5.05 -6.90
C TYR A 243 -4.35 4.19 -6.02
N ILE A 244 -3.87 3.04 -5.56
CA ILE A 244 -4.55 2.24 -4.53
C ILE A 244 -3.78 2.42 -3.22
N SER A 245 -4.47 2.93 -2.18
CA SER A 245 -3.95 2.94 -0.82
C SER A 245 -4.76 1.99 0.04
N PHE A 246 -4.09 0.98 0.60
CA PHE A 246 -4.70 -0.07 1.38
C PHE A 246 -4.16 -0.03 2.81
N ASP A 247 -4.98 0.48 3.74
CA ASP A 247 -4.74 0.33 5.16
C ASP A 247 -5.26 -1.03 5.66
N VAL A 248 -4.44 -1.75 6.42
CA VAL A 248 -4.85 -3.05 6.96
C VAL A 248 -5.93 -2.92 8.04
N ASP A 249 -6.12 -1.74 8.64
CA ASP A 249 -7.19 -1.49 9.61
C ASP A 249 -8.58 -1.31 8.95
N GLY A 250 -8.64 -1.12 7.62
CA GLY A 250 -9.88 -1.24 6.86
C GLY A 250 -10.53 -2.62 7.02
N LEU A 251 -9.71 -3.64 7.30
CA LEU A 251 -10.20 -4.97 7.66
C LEU A 251 -10.70 -5.01 9.11
N ASP A 252 -11.61 -5.95 9.41
CA ASP A 252 -11.99 -6.22 10.80
C ASP A 252 -10.79 -6.73 11.61
N PRO A 253 -10.61 -6.28 12.88
CA PRO A 253 -9.51 -6.72 13.74
C PRO A 253 -9.43 -8.23 13.99
N VAL A 254 -10.50 -8.99 13.71
CA VAL A 254 -10.47 -10.46 13.72
C VAL A 254 -9.50 -10.99 12.67
N PHE A 255 -9.34 -10.29 11.56
CA PHE A 255 -8.44 -10.65 10.45
C PHE A 255 -7.11 -9.92 10.50
N ALA A 256 -7.09 -8.67 10.98
CA ALA A 256 -5.91 -7.81 11.02
C ALA A 256 -5.75 -7.12 12.39
N PRO A 257 -5.43 -7.88 13.47
CA PRO A 257 -5.28 -7.30 14.81
C PRO A 257 -4.02 -6.45 14.98
N GLY A 258 -3.01 -6.66 14.13
CA GLY A 258 -1.69 -6.04 14.23
C GLY A 258 -1.62 -4.69 13.53
N THR A 259 -2.40 -3.73 13.98
CA THR A 259 -2.40 -2.35 13.47
C THR A 259 -2.48 -1.33 14.62
N GLY A 260 -2.22 -0.07 14.33
CA GLY A 260 -2.16 1.03 15.30
C GLY A 260 -3.53 1.44 15.82
N THR A 261 -4.52 1.55 14.96
CA THR A 261 -5.86 2.10 15.21
C THR A 261 -6.97 1.19 14.70
N PRO A 262 -7.11 -0.04 15.25
CA PRO A 262 -8.11 -0.99 14.78
C PRO A 262 -9.53 -0.53 15.15
N GLU A 263 -10.46 -0.69 14.20
CA GLU A 263 -11.88 -0.45 14.36
C GLU A 263 -12.67 -1.74 14.08
N VAL A 264 -13.61 -2.12 14.96
CA VAL A 264 -14.44 -3.32 14.78
C VAL A 264 -15.52 -3.11 13.71
N GLY A 265 -16.04 -4.21 13.15
CA GLY A 265 -17.09 -4.14 12.13
C GLY A 265 -16.54 -3.86 10.72
N GLY A 266 -15.31 -4.26 10.45
CA GLY A 266 -14.60 -4.00 9.20
C GLY A 266 -14.85 -5.02 8.08
N ILE A 267 -14.14 -4.82 6.99
CA ILE A 267 -14.17 -5.66 5.78
C ILE A 267 -13.53 -7.03 6.09
N THR A 268 -14.09 -8.11 5.58
CA THR A 268 -13.45 -9.43 5.64
C THR A 268 -12.34 -9.57 4.61
N THR A 269 -11.37 -10.45 4.85
CA THR A 269 -10.27 -10.67 3.90
C THR A 269 -10.75 -11.15 2.51
N ILE A 270 -11.84 -11.91 2.44
CA ILE A 270 -12.38 -12.35 1.14
C ILE A 270 -13.09 -11.22 0.39
N GLU A 271 -13.76 -10.31 1.09
CA GLU A 271 -14.35 -9.11 0.50
C GLU A 271 -13.26 -8.16 -0.01
N ALA A 272 -12.19 -7.94 0.77
CA ALA A 272 -11.04 -7.14 0.35
C ALA A 272 -10.36 -7.69 -0.91
N GLN A 273 -10.09 -9.00 -0.96
CA GLN A 273 -9.56 -9.65 -2.17
C GLN A 273 -10.54 -9.51 -3.36
N THR A 274 -11.85 -9.64 -3.11
CA THR A 274 -12.87 -9.49 -4.16
C THR A 274 -12.93 -8.05 -4.67
N LEU A 275 -12.85 -7.08 -3.76
CA LEU A 275 -12.79 -5.65 -4.07
C LEU A 275 -11.57 -5.35 -4.97
N LEU A 276 -10.37 -5.72 -4.52
CA LEU A 276 -9.14 -5.51 -5.29
C LEU A 276 -9.23 -6.16 -6.69
N ARG A 277 -9.61 -7.43 -6.79
CA ARG A 277 -9.77 -8.11 -8.09
C ARG A 277 -10.78 -7.42 -9.01
N GLY A 278 -11.81 -6.79 -8.42
CA GLY A 278 -12.81 -6.03 -9.17
C GLY A 278 -12.31 -4.71 -9.74
N LEU A 279 -11.17 -4.20 -9.28
CA LEU A 279 -10.54 -2.96 -9.79
C LEU A 279 -9.70 -3.16 -11.06
N LYS A 280 -9.78 -4.36 -11.65
CA LYS A 280 -9.09 -4.66 -12.92
C LYS A 280 -9.46 -3.66 -14.01
N GLY A 281 -8.44 -3.19 -14.73
CA GLY A 281 -8.58 -2.24 -15.86
C GLY A 281 -8.37 -0.78 -15.48
N LEU A 282 -8.18 -0.45 -14.20
CA LEU A 282 -7.79 0.89 -13.79
C LEU A 282 -6.38 1.25 -14.32
N ASN A 283 -6.17 2.52 -14.64
CA ASN A 283 -4.85 3.05 -14.99
C ASN A 283 -4.01 3.29 -13.71
N LEU A 284 -3.52 2.20 -13.12
CA LEU A 284 -2.77 2.25 -11.87
C LEU A 284 -1.34 2.74 -12.10
N ILE A 285 -0.94 3.77 -11.35
CA ILE A 285 0.39 4.36 -11.39
C ILE A 285 1.24 4.03 -10.15
N GLY A 286 0.66 3.38 -9.16
CA GLY A 286 1.30 2.95 -7.93
C GLY A 286 0.27 2.48 -6.91
N ALA A 287 0.77 1.91 -5.81
CA ALA A 287 -0.06 1.51 -4.68
C ALA A 287 0.79 1.36 -3.40
N ASP A 288 0.10 1.34 -2.26
CA ASP A 288 0.70 0.95 -0.99
C ASP A 288 -0.20 0.01 -0.16
N VAL A 289 0.44 -0.65 0.80
CA VAL A 289 -0.18 -1.36 1.92
C VAL A 289 0.46 -0.81 3.18
N VAL A 290 -0.33 -0.26 4.09
CA VAL A 290 0.15 0.49 5.25
C VAL A 290 -0.39 -0.04 6.58
N GLU A 291 0.12 0.50 7.69
CA GLU A 291 -0.29 0.28 9.09
C GLU A 291 -0.12 -1.17 9.62
N VAL A 292 0.65 -2.02 8.93
CA VAL A 292 1.05 -3.30 9.50
C VAL A 292 1.99 -3.08 10.67
N ALA A 293 1.51 -3.32 11.89
CA ALA A 293 2.24 -3.11 13.15
C ALA A 293 2.56 -4.43 13.87
N PRO A 294 3.68 -5.09 13.58
CA PRO A 294 4.06 -6.40 14.12
C PRO A 294 4.05 -6.51 15.65
N PRO A 295 4.36 -5.45 16.45
CA PRO A 295 4.26 -5.55 17.90
C PRO A 295 2.88 -5.93 18.44
N PHE A 296 1.81 -5.71 17.65
CA PHE A 296 0.43 -6.06 18.00
C PHE A 296 -0.07 -7.30 17.24
N ASP A 297 0.80 -7.94 16.46
CA ASP A 297 0.50 -9.10 15.63
C ASP A 297 1.27 -10.34 16.13
N GLN A 298 0.76 -11.00 17.18
CA GLN A 298 1.45 -12.11 17.85
C GLN A 298 1.78 -13.31 16.95
N THR A 299 1.06 -13.48 15.86
CA THR A 299 1.17 -14.64 14.97
C THR A 299 1.70 -14.32 13.58
N GLY A 300 1.93 -13.06 13.26
CA GLY A 300 2.26 -12.61 11.90
C GLY A 300 1.05 -12.63 10.94
N ASN A 301 -0.17 -12.77 11.47
CA ASN A 301 -1.37 -12.88 10.65
C ASN A 301 -1.65 -11.61 9.86
N THR A 302 -1.54 -10.43 10.49
CA THR A 302 -1.74 -9.14 9.81
C THR A 302 -0.71 -8.91 8.72
N ALA A 303 0.56 -9.24 8.98
CA ALA A 303 1.59 -9.15 7.96
C ALA A 303 1.37 -10.14 6.80
N LEU A 304 0.85 -11.35 7.07
CA LEU A 304 0.45 -12.30 6.04
C LEU A 304 -0.73 -11.75 5.20
N VAL A 305 -1.70 -11.13 5.85
CA VAL A 305 -2.83 -10.48 5.18
C VAL A 305 -2.32 -9.31 4.32
N GLY A 306 -1.46 -8.44 4.87
CA GLY A 306 -0.83 -7.35 4.11
C GLY A 306 -0.06 -7.86 2.89
N ALA A 307 0.73 -8.93 3.04
CA ALA A 307 1.42 -9.59 1.93
C ALA A 307 0.44 -10.15 0.87
N THR A 308 -0.72 -10.64 1.30
CA THR A 308 -1.76 -11.13 0.39
C THR A 308 -2.39 -9.99 -0.39
N MET A 309 -2.75 -8.88 0.27
CA MET A 309 -3.29 -7.69 -0.42
C MET A 309 -2.27 -7.08 -1.37
N MET A 310 -1.00 -7.01 -0.95
CA MET A 310 0.10 -6.59 -1.82
C MET A 310 0.20 -7.47 -3.09
N TYR A 311 0.02 -8.79 -2.96
CA TYR A 311 0.04 -9.70 -4.11
C TYR A 311 -1.19 -9.49 -5.03
N GLU A 312 -2.38 -9.27 -4.49
CA GLU A 312 -3.58 -8.94 -5.29
C GLU A 312 -3.37 -7.63 -6.07
N ILE A 313 -2.83 -6.61 -5.42
CA ILE A 313 -2.50 -5.31 -6.05
C ILE A 313 -1.41 -5.50 -7.12
N LEU A 314 -0.37 -6.29 -6.84
CA LEU A 314 0.67 -6.61 -7.82
C LEU A 314 0.08 -7.22 -9.09
N CYS A 315 -0.90 -8.12 -8.95
CA CYS A 315 -1.61 -8.71 -10.11
C CYS A 315 -2.36 -7.65 -10.93
N LEU A 316 -2.92 -6.61 -10.28
CA LEU A 316 -3.56 -5.49 -10.98
C LEU A 316 -2.55 -4.62 -11.74
N LEU A 317 -1.43 -4.27 -11.09
CA LEU A 317 -0.39 -3.45 -11.69
C LEU A 317 0.21 -4.10 -12.94
N THR A 318 0.26 -5.44 -13.01
CA THR A 318 0.79 -6.14 -14.18
C THR A 318 -0.15 -6.13 -15.39
N ASP A 319 -1.41 -5.75 -15.26
CA ASP A 319 -2.35 -5.73 -16.38
C ASP A 319 -1.90 -4.78 -17.52
N ARG A 320 -1.19 -3.71 -17.20
CA ARG A 320 -0.66 -2.76 -18.23
C ARG A 320 0.50 -3.31 -19.07
N PHE A 321 1.06 -4.46 -18.68
CA PHE A 321 2.17 -5.11 -19.41
C PHE A 321 1.71 -6.30 -20.25
N LYS A 322 0.42 -6.54 -20.33
CA LYS A 322 -0.23 -7.56 -21.19
C LYS A 322 -0.53 -6.97 -22.54
#